data_7b617d79f37d16178a3501a7ae41d9e2
#
_entry.id   7b617d79f37d16178a3501a7ae41d9e2
#
_cell.length_a   1.000
_cell.length_b   1.000
_cell.length_c   1.000
_cell.angle_alpha   90.00
_cell.angle_beta   90.00
_cell.angle_gamma   90.00
#
_symmetry.space_group_name_H-M   'P 1'
#
loop_
_entity.id
_entity.type
_entity.pdbx_description
1 polymer ?
#
loop_
_entity_poly.entity_id
_entity_poly.type
_entity_poly.pdbx_seq_one_letter_code
_entity_poly.pdbx_strand_id
1 'polypeptide(L)' 'MDISQIIGMFDAEQAADRILLKTDWTQLPDSGLTADCVAAFATYRASIRTIRQTNPDNPTWPDAPTEEWS' A
#
# COMPACT_ATOMS: atom_id res chain seq x y z
N MET A 1 22.68 -15.91 3.10
CA MET A 1 21.90 -15.29 2.02
C MET A 1 22.41 -13.86 1.84
N ASP A 2 22.73 -13.49 0.65
CA ASP A 2 23.21 -12.14 0.43
C ASP A 2 22.03 -11.17 0.20
N ILE A 3 22.35 -9.89 0.20
CA ILE A 3 21.33 -8.86 0.07
C ILE A 3 20.65 -8.90 -1.30
N SER A 4 21.39 -9.29 -2.33
CA SER A 4 20.82 -9.38 -3.68
C SER A 4 19.70 -10.39 -3.73
N GLN A 5 19.85 -11.51 -3.05
CA GLN A 5 18.81 -12.52 -2.97
C GLN A 5 17.61 -12.00 -2.19
N ILE A 6 17.86 -11.27 -1.12
CA ILE A 6 16.78 -10.68 -0.35
C ILE A 6 16.01 -9.69 -1.20
N ILE A 7 16.72 -8.82 -1.93
CA ILE A 7 16.09 -7.84 -2.80
C ILE A 7 15.30 -8.53 -3.91
N GLY A 8 15.85 -9.59 -4.48
CA GLY A 8 15.16 -10.36 -5.52
C GLY A 8 13.90 -11.03 -5.02
N MET A 9 13.78 -11.23 -3.71
CA MET A 9 12.59 -11.80 -3.09
C MET A 9 11.51 -10.77 -2.84
N PHE A 10 11.85 -9.48 -2.89
CA PHE A 10 10.89 -8.40 -2.72
C PHE A 10 10.26 -8.06 -4.07
N ASP A 11 9.44 -8.99 -4.56
CA ASP A 11 8.68 -8.74 -5.76
C ASP A 11 7.54 -7.77 -5.47
N ALA A 12 6.76 -7.44 -6.51
CA ALA A 12 5.68 -6.48 -6.37
C ALA A 12 4.63 -6.95 -5.36
N GLU A 13 4.36 -8.23 -5.30
CA GLU A 13 3.40 -8.78 -4.34
C GLU A 13 3.82 -8.51 -2.91
N GLN A 14 5.09 -8.76 -2.57
CA GLN A 14 5.58 -8.54 -1.21
C GLN A 14 5.62 -7.06 -0.86
N ALA A 15 6.02 -6.22 -1.79
CA ALA A 15 6.02 -4.77 -1.57
C ALA A 15 4.60 -4.26 -1.35
N ALA A 16 3.64 -4.75 -2.12
CA ALA A 16 2.23 -4.39 -1.96
C ALA A 16 1.70 -4.84 -0.59
N ASP A 17 2.05 -6.05 -0.16
CA ASP A 17 1.65 -6.55 1.16
C ASP A 17 2.15 -5.64 2.28
N ARG A 18 3.37 -5.14 2.17
CA ARG A 18 3.92 -4.22 3.17
C ARG A 18 3.15 -2.90 3.21
N ILE A 19 2.81 -2.36 2.04
CA ILE A 19 2.04 -1.12 1.97
C ILE A 19 0.65 -1.33 2.56
N LEU A 20 0.00 -2.43 2.23
CA LEU A 20 -1.31 -2.74 2.78
C LEU A 20 -1.26 -2.88 4.30
N LEU A 21 -0.25 -3.55 4.81
CA LEU A 21 -0.08 -3.71 6.26
C LEU A 21 0.12 -2.36 6.94
N LYS A 22 0.95 -1.49 6.35
CA LYS A 22 1.24 -0.17 6.92
C LYS A 22 0.03 0.76 6.89
N THR A 23 -0.93 0.52 6.00
CA THR A 23 -2.07 1.41 5.81
C THR A 23 -3.39 0.80 6.28
N ASP A 24 -3.38 -0.40 6.84
CA ASP A 24 -4.60 -1.04 7.34
C ASP A 24 -5.34 -0.16 8.35
N TRP A 25 -4.61 0.52 9.23
CA TRP A 25 -5.19 1.36 10.26
C TRP A 25 -6.04 2.50 9.68
N THR A 26 -5.76 2.93 8.43
CA THR A 26 -6.50 4.04 7.81
C THR A 26 -7.96 3.71 7.56
N GLN A 27 -8.31 2.44 7.55
CA GLN A 27 -9.66 1.96 7.27
C GLN A 27 -10.42 1.57 8.54
N LEU A 28 -9.81 1.76 9.70
CA LEU A 28 -10.47 1.48 10.98
C LEU A 28 -11.46 2.61 11.31
N PRO A 29 -12.59 2.28 11.97
CA PRO A 29 -13.58 3.30 12.31
C PRO A 29 -13.03 4.45 13.16
N ASP A 30 -12.00 4.18 13.96
CA ASP A 30 -11.42 5.15 14.88
C ASP A 30 -10.03 5.60 14.46
N SER A 31 -9.75 5.60 13.15
CA SER A 31 -8.44 6.01 12.65
C SER A 31 -8.12 7.48 12.96
N GLY A 32 -9.15 8.33 13.13
CA GLY A 32 -8.95 9.76 13.35
C GLY A 32 -8.78 10.57 12.08
N LEU A 33 -8.79 9.93 10.93
CA LEU A 33 -8.65 10.63 9.64
C LEU A 33 -10.00 11.22 9.20
N THR A 34 -9.95 12.27 8.37
CA THR A 34 -11.16 12.79 7.75
C THR A 34 -11.78 11.73 6.84
N ALA A 35 -13.10 11.86 6.60
CA ALA A 35 -13.80 10.93 5.71
C ALA A 35 -13.20 10.94 4.30
N ASP A 36 -12.83 12.12 3.80
CA ASP A 36 -12.21 12.24 2.48
C ASP A 36 -10.85 11.53 2.46
N CYS A 37 -10.09 11.63 3.53
CA CYS A 37 -8.79 10.99 3.65
C CYS A 37 -8.94 9.46 3.69
N VAL A 38 -9.91 8.95 4.45
CA VAL A 38 -10.21 7.52 4.50
C VAL A 38 -10.55 7.01 3.10
N ALA A 39 -11.37 7.75 2.35
CA ALA A 39 -11.74 7.39 0.99
C ALA A 39 -10.53 7.41 0.05
N ALA A 40 -9.64 8.41 0.20
CA ALA A 40 -8.43 8.49 -0.60
C ALA A 40 -7.51 7.29 -0.34
N PHE A 41 -7.35 6.88 0.91
CA PHE A 41 -6.57 5.70 1.24
C PHE A 41 -7.24 4.43 0.72
N ALA A 42 -8.56 4.34 0.73
CA ALA A 42 -9.27 3.19 0.17
C ALA A 42 -8.96 3.03 -1.32
N THR A 43 -8.97 4.13 -2.07
CA THR A 43 -8.63 4.13 -3.50
C THR A 43 -7.17 3.75 -3.71
N TYR A 44 -6.27 4.32 -2.92
CA TYR A 44 -4.85 4.00 -2.97
C TYR A 44 -4.62 2.51 -2.72
N ARG A 45 -5.24 1.97 -1.68
CA ARG A 45 -5.11 0.55 -1.31
C ARG A 45 -5.67 -0.36 -2.40
N ALA A 46 -6.75 0.05 -3.09
CA ALA A 46 -7.27 -0.73 -4.20
C ALA A 46 -6.26 -0.84 -5.35
N SER A 47 -5.55 0.25 -5.65
CA SER A 47 -4.47 0.25 -6.63
C SER A 47 -3.32 -0.67 -6.19
N ILE A 48 -2.98 -0.65 -4.91
CA ILE A 48 -1.95 -1.52 -4.36
C ILE A 48 -2.35 -2.99 -4.48
N ARG A 49 -3.61 -3.31 -4.20
CA ARG A 49 -4.10 -4.70 -4.38
C ARG A 49 -4.02 -5.16 -5.82
N THR A 50 -4.29 -4.27 -6.77
CA THR A 50 -4.15 -4.60 -8.19
C THR A 50 -2.70 -4.95 -8.52
N ILE A 51 -1.74 -4.17 -8.02
CA ILE A 51 -0.32 -4.48 -8.22
C ILE A 51 0.02 -5.82 -7.58
N ARG A 52 -0.50 -6.09 -6.39
CA ARG A 52 -0.27 -7.35 -5.71
C ARG A 52 -0.80 -8.54 -6.53
N GLN A 53 -1.99 -8.40 -7.10
CA GLN A 53 -2.64 -9.47 -7.87
C GLN A 53 -1.94 -9.73 -9.19
N THR A 54 -1.49 -8.69 -9.88
CA THR A 54 -0.83 -8.81 -11.18
C THR A 54 0.64 -9.10 -11.06
N ASN A 55 1.25 -8.72 -9.92
CA ASN A 55 2.66 -8.94 -9.60
C ASN A 55 3.59 -8.63 -10.80
N PRO A 56 3.54 -7.41 -11.34
CA PRO A 56 4.35 -7.05 -12.50
C PRO A 56 5.83 -6.93 -12.14
N ASP A 57 6.71 -7.11 -13.13
CA ASP A 57 8.15 -6.99 -12.93
C ASP A 57 8.57 -5.56 -12.59
N ASN A 58 7.91 -4.58 -13.22
CA ASN A 58 8.22 -3.17 -13.03
C ASN A 58 6.92 -2.40 -12.69
N PRO A 59 6.44 -2.52 -11.46
CA PRO A 59 5.20 -1.85 -11.08
C PRO A 59 5.38 -0.33 -11.04
N THR A 60 4.32 0.38 -11.42
CA THR A 60 4.24 1.82 -11.21
C THR A 60 3.46 2.05 -9.92
N TRP A 61 4.16 2.51 -8.89
CA TRP A 61 3.54 2.71 -7.58
C TRP A 61 2.81 4.05 -7.54
N PRO A 62 1.55 4.08 -7.12
CA PRO A 62 0.85 5.34 -6.94
C PRO A 62 1.39 6.09 -5.72
N ASP A 63 1.20 7.41 -5.71
CA ASP A 63 1.57 8.21 -4.56
C ASP A 63 0.57 7.97 -3.42
N ALA A 64 1.09 7.80 -2.21
CA ALA A 64 0.25 7.67 -1.04
C ALA A 64 -0.46 8.98 -0.73
N PRO A 65 -1.73 8.94 -0.30
CA PRO A 65 -2.41 10.15 0.12
C PRO A 65 -1.73 10.80 1.32
N THR A 66 -1.90 12.12 1.44
CA THR A 66 -1.45 12.84 2.64
C THR A 66 -2.44 12.57 3.76
N GLU A 67 -1.94 12.27 4.94
CA GLU A 67 -2.80 12.04 6.10
C GLU A 67 -3.45 13.36 6.53
N GLU A 68 -4.76 13.37 6.64
CA GLU A 68 -5.53 14.53 7.08
C GLU A 68 -6.39 14.11 8.27
N TRP A 69 -6.17 14.76 9.39
CA TRP A 69 -6.80 14.39 10.65
C TRP A 69 -8.06 15.21 10.92
N SER A 70 -9.09 14.54 11.40
CA SER A 70 -10.35 15.20 11.75
C SER A 70 -10.31 15.86 13.13
#